data_76958bca8b3dc7e3c6212dda73edc8bc
#
_entry.id   76958bca8b3dc7e3c6212dda73edc8bc
#
_cell.length_a   1.000
_cell.length_b   1.000
_cell.length_c   1.000
_cell.angle_alpha   90.00
_cell.angle_beta   90.00
_cell.angle_gamma   90.00
#
_symmetry.space_group_name_H-M   'P 1'
#
loop_
_entity.id
_entity.type
_entity.pdbx_description
1 polymer ?
#
loop_
_entity_poly.entity_id
_entity_poly.type
_entity_poly.pdbx_seq_one_letter_code
_entity_poly.pdbx_strand_id
1 'polypeptide(L)'
;CPYKPLFSLMQEKGIRAVADAGCSILTMNPPYRISIASFGLGSAIGVAAKSTGTALIGDYAILHSGLPSLIDVYEKKTPLLCIVLVNRCMGMTGGQSSYEPYKYLEWADPVVIGADDRERLEEFIRPADRPTTVLVSGVCPEEREHETVAY
;
A
#
# COMPACT_ATOMS: atom_id res chain seq x y z
N CYS A 1 13.49 -3.54 -5.00
CA CYS A 1 12.12 -3.29 -4.57
C CYS A 1 11.20 -3.30 -5.80
N PRO A 2 10.13 -4.13 -5.83
CA PRO A 2 9.23 -4.23 -6.97
C PRO A 2 8.38 -2.97 -7.19
N TYR A 3 8.18 -2.16 -6.16
CA TYR A 3 7.31 -0.98 -6.20
C TYR A 3 7.99 0.30 -6.73
N LYS A 4 9.23 0.22 -7.23
CA LYS A 4 9.90 1.40 -7.83
C LYS A 4 9.06 2.08 -8.92
N PRO A 5 8.41 1.35 -9.87
CA PRO A 5 7.56 1.98 -10.89
C PRO A 5 6.40 2.78 -10.29
N LEU A 6 5.70 2.21 -9.28
CA LEU A 6 4.65 2.89 -8.54
C LEU A 6 5.15 4.17 -7.86
N PHE A 7 6.27 4.09 -7.14
CA PHE A 7 6.82 5.24 -6.40
C PHE A 7 7.28 6.34 -7.35
N SER A 8 7.93 5.99 -8.46
CA SER A 8 8.30 6.97 -9.49
C SER A 8 7.08 7.67 -10.06
N LEU A 9 6.03 6.89 -10.39
CA LEU A 9 4.78 7.45 -10.91
C LEU A 9 4.09 8.40 -9.92
N MET A 10 4.01 8.02 -8.64
CA MET A 10 3.44 8.88 -7.60
C MET A 10 4.22 10.20 -7.50
N GLN A 11 5.54 10.14 -7.57
CA GLN A 11 6.40 11.34 -7.56
C GLN A 11 6.19 12.21 -8.80
N GLU A 12 6.16 11.61 -10.00
CA GLU A 12 5.89 12.29 -11.27
C GLU A 12 4.55 13.02 -11.27
N LYS A 13 3.53 12.38 -10.68
CA LYS A 13 2.18 12.96 -10.53
C LYS A 13 2.05 13.93 -9.35
N GLY A 14 3.08 14.12 -8.53
CA GLY A 14 3.03 14.96 -7.34
C GLY A 14 2.09 14.44 -6.25
N ILE A 15 1.77 13.15 -6.24
CA ILE A 15 0.88 12.54 -5.26
C ILE A 15 1.62 12.44 -3.92
N ARG A 16 1.02 13.04 -2.88
CA ARG A 16 1.51 12.94 -1.49
C ARG A 16 0.69 11.88 -0.75
N ALA A 17 1.35 11.10 0.09
CA ALA A 17 0.72 10.01 0.82
C ALA A 17 1.05 10.05 2.32
N VAL A 18 0.29 9.28 3.10
CA VAL A 18 0.68 8.83 4.43
C VAL A 18 1.08 7.38 4.33
N ALA A 19 2.26 7.04 4.84
CA ALA A 19 2.76 5.67 4.89
C ALA A 19 2.45 5.01 6.23
N ASP A 20 2.44 3.68 6.27
CA ASP A 20 2.53 2.93 7.51
C ASP A 20 3.98 2.51 7.81
N ALA A 21 4.19 1.80 8.92
CA ALA A 21 5.50 1.28 9.30
C ALA A 21 5.78 -0.04 8.56
N GLY A 22 6.25 0.04 7.32
CA GLY A 22 6.60 -1.09 6.45
C GLY A 22 7.36 -0.60 5.22
N CYS A 23 7.32 -1.35 4.12
CA CYS A 23 7.99 -0.96 2.86
C CYS A 23 7.60 0.44 2.37
N SER A 24 6.39 0.89 2.68
CA SER A 24 5.90 2.23 2.36
C SER A 24 6.71 3.36 3.02
N ILE A 25 7.34 3.13 4.19
CA ILE A 25 8.15 4.14 4.88
C ILE A 25 9.37 4.58 4.05
N LEU A 26 9.84 3.71 3.15
CA LEU A 26 10.96 4.04 2.26
C LEU A 26 10.67 5.24 1.36
N THR A 27 9.39 5.56 1.15
CA THR A 27 8.95 6.71 0.35
C THR A 27 9.03 8.06 1.07
N MET A 28 9.37 8.08 2.36
CA MET A 28 9.57 9.32 3.12
C MET A 28 10.91 10.00 2.80
N ASN A 29 11.89 9.23 2.36
CA ASN A 29 13.26 9.69 2.12
C ASN A 29 13.58 9.76 0.62
N PRO A 30 14.65 10.51 0.23
CA PRO A 30 15.14 10.48 -1.14
C PRO A 30 15.33 9.02 -1.63
N PRO A 31 15.05 8.75 -2.91
CA PRO A 31 14.77 9.73 -3.97
C PRO A 31 13.30 10.17 -4.05
N TYR A 32 12.37 9.51 -3.36
CA TYR A 32 10.94 9.71 -3.65
C TYR A 32 10.28 10.86 -2.88
N ARG A 33 10.46 10.97 -1.57
CA ARG A 33 9.82 11.99 -0.71
C ARG A 33 8.30 12.14 -0.92
N ILE A 34 7.60 11.02 -1.13
CA ILE A 34 6.17 10.96 -1.40
C ILE A 34 5.39 11.05 -0.09
N SER A 35 5.77 10.23 0.89
CA SER A 35 5.06 10.15 2.16
C SER A 35 5.48 11.28 3.10
N ILE A 36 4.47 11.93 3.68
CA ILE A 36 4.67 13.08 4.58
C ILE A 36 4.73 12.69 6.04
N ALA A 37 4.20 11.51 6.38
CA ALA A 37 4.16 10.98 7.75
C ALA A 37 4.04 9.45 7.73
N SER A 38 4.51 8.84 8.82
CA SER A 38 4.29 7.43 9.16
C SER A 38 4.26 7.31 10.67
N PHE A 39 3.26 6.61 11.23
CA PHE A 39 3.12 6.48 12.68
C PHE A 39 3.24 5.04 13.18
N GLY A 40 2.70 4.08 12.47
CA GLY A 40 2.71 2.68 12.88
C GLY A 40 1.88 1.81 11.94
N LEU A 41 1.85 0.50 12.20
CA LEU A 41 1.10 -0.45 11.40
C LEU A 41 -0.39 -0.08 11.35
N GLY A 42 -0.92 0.04 10.13
CA GLY A 42 -2.33 0.32 9.88
C GLY A 42 -2.77 1.78 10.05
N SER A 43 -1.89 2.69 10.52
CA SER A 43 -2.26 4.08 10.78
C SER A 43 -2.46 4.92 9.52
N ALA A 44 -1.87 4.51 8.39
CA ALA A 44 -1.86 5.29 7.15
C ALA A 44 -3.26 5.71 6.69
N ILE A 45 -4.24 4.80 6.75
CA ILE A 45 -5.59 5.02 6.22
C ILE A 45 -6.31 6.14 6.96
N GLY A 46 -6.39 6.05 8.29
CA GLY A 46 -7.11 7.04 9.10
C GLY A 46 -6.48 8.43 9.03
N VAL A 47 -5.14 8.51 9.01
CA VAL A 47 -4.42 9.78 8.90
C VAL A 47 -4.54 10.36 7.49
N ALA A 48 -4.40 9.55 6.45
CA ALA A 48 -4.54 9.99 5.06
C ALA A 48 -5.94 10.53 4.75
N ALA A 49 -6.99 9.90 5.28
CA ALA A 49 -8.38 10.33 5.12
C ALA A 49 -8.66 11.75 5.66
N LYS A 50 -7.79 12.26 6.54
CA LYS A 50 -7.89 13.61 7.12
C LYS A 50 -6.78 14.56 6.66
N SER A 51 -5.93 14.12 5.73
CA SER A 51 -4.79 14.93 5.28
C SER A 51 -4.57 14.85 3.78
N THR A 52 -3.81 13.88 3.29
CA THR A 52 -3.39 13.78 1.88
C THR A 52 -4.42 13.16 0.94
N GLY A 53 -5.41 12.47 1.46
CA GLY A 53 -6.35 11.67 0.66
C GLY A 53 -5.72 10.43 0.01
N THR A 54 -4.47 10.09 0.33
CA THR A 54 -3.78 8.91 -0.21
C THR A 54 -3.04 8.17 0.90
N ALA A 55 -3.40 6.91 1.12
CA ALA A 55 -2.72 6.00 2.04
C ALA A 55 -1.84 5.01 1.26
N LEU A 56 -0.63 4.77 1.75
CA LEU A 56 0.28 3.76 1.24
C LEU A 56 0.59 2.76 2.35
N ILE A 57 0.08 1.54 2.25
CA ILE A 57 0.06 0.55 3.33
C ILE A 57 0.49 -0.82 2.83
N GLY A 58 1.13 -1.64 3.67
CA GLY A 58 1.48 -3.02 3.34
C GLY A 58 0.32 -4.00 3.56
N ASP A 59 0.40 -5.18 2.91
CA ASP A 59 -0.59 -6.26 3.02
C ASP A 59 -0.74 -6.78 4.46
N TYR A 60 0.34 -6.94 5.19
CA TYR A 60 0.28 -7.30 6.61
C TYR A 60 -0.36 -6.19 7.45
N ALA A 61 0.04 -4.95 7.24
CA ALA A 61 -0.41 -3.82 8.05
C ALA A 61 -1.91 -3.53 7.90
N ILE A 62 -2.46 -3.68 6.70
CA ILE A 62 -3.90 -3.50 6.49
C ILE A 62 -4.70 -4.57 7.23
N LEU A 63 -4.26 -5.82 7.21
CA LEU A 63 -4.93 -6.92 7.93
C LEU A 63 -4.70 -6.87 9.44
N HIS A 64 -3.54 -6.37 9.89
CA HIS A 64 -3.22 -6.26 11.31
C HIS A 64 -4.10 -5.22 12.01
N SER A 65 -4.18 -3.99 11.48
CA SER A 65 -4.88 -2.88 12.14
C SER A 65 -5.45 -1.82 11.20
N GLY A 66 -5.21 -1.89 9.89
CA GLY A 66 -5.73 -0.92 8.92
C GLY A 66 -7.20 -1.12 8.55
N LEU A 67 -7.71 -2.35 8.63
CA LEU A 67 -9.04 -2.73 8.18
C LEU A 67 -10.16 -1.93 8.85
N PRO A 68 -10.18 -1.71 10.18
CA PRO A 68 -11.22 -0.89 10.81
C PRO A 68 -11.28 0.54 10.27
N SER A 69 -10.11 1.15 10.00
CA SER A 69 -10.06 2.48 9.40
C SER A 69 -10.55 2.50 7.95
N LEU A 70 -10.29 1.44 7.20
CA LEU A 70 -10.80 1.32 5.83
C LEU A 70 -12.33 1.18 5.81
N ILE A 71 -12.90 0.36 6.70
CA ILE A 71 -14.35 0.22 6.87
C ILE A 71 -14.96 1.60 7.17
N ASP A 72 -14.41 2.36 8.12
CA ASP A 72 -14.90 3.70 8.46
C ASP A 72 -14.88 4.67 7.26
N VAL A 73 -13.82 4.61 6.44
CA VAL A 73 -13.68 5.39 5.20
C VAL A 73 -14.79 5.06 4.21
N TYR A 74 -15.09 3.78 3.99
CA TYR A 74 -16.14 3.34 3.08
C TYR A 74 -17.54 3.67 3.59
N GLU A 75 -17.83 3.40 4.87
CA GLU A 75 -19.11 3.73 5.50
C GLU A 75 -19.41 5.24 5.43
N LYS A 76 -18.40 6.08 5.66
CA LYS A 76 -18.50 7.55 5.59
C LYS A 76 -18.37 8.11 4.16
N LYS A 77 -18.09 7.26 3.18
CA LYS A 77 -17.81 7.67 1.78
C LYS A 77 -16.73 8.76 1.69
N THR A 78 -15.73 8.68 2.55
CA THR A 78 -14.62 9.65 2.58
C THR A 78 -13.73 9.45 1.36
N PRO A 79 -13.46 10.48 0.54
CA PRO A 79 -12.53 10.38 -0.58
C PRO A 79 -11.15 9.93 -0.11
N LEU A 80 -10.70 8.78 -0.58
CA LEU A 80 -9.41 8.21 -0.23
C LEU A 80 -8.94 7.23 -1.31
N LEU A 81 -7.71 7.38 -1.76
CA LEU A 81 -6.97 6.35 -2.48
C LEU A 81 -6.18 5.51 -1.47
N CYS A 82 -6.60 4.26 -1.25
CA CYS A 82 -5.88 3.30 -0.43
C CYS A 82 -5.05 2.38 -1.34
N ILE A 83 -3.73 2.57 -1.35
CA ILE A 83 -2.79 1.74 -2.11
C ILE A 83 -2.19 0.69 -1.17
N VAL A 84 -2.49 -0.58 -1.41
CA VAL A 84 -1.97 -1.71 -0.64
C VAL A 84 -0.82 -2.36 -1.41
N LEU A 85 0.36 -2.38 -0.80
CA LEU A 85 1.54 -3.06 -1.33
C LEU A 85 1.46 -4.54 -0.98
N VAL A 86 1.22 -5.40 -1.99
CA VAL A 86 1.01 -6.84 -1.81
C VAL A 86 2.27 -7.59 -2.24
N ASN A 87 3.09 -7.99 -1.29
CA ASN A 87 4.26 -8.83 -1.52
C ASN A 87 4.24 -10.15 -0.71
N ARG A 88 3.22 -10.36 0.09
CA ARG A 88 3.02 -11.53 0.94
C ARG A 88 4.18 -11.84 1.88
N CYS A 89 4.98 -10.81 2.19
CA CYS A 89 6.21 -10.95 2.95
C CYS A 89 6.45 -9.72 3.82
N MET A 90 6.78 -9.92 5.08
CA MET A 90 7.23 -8.87 6.00
C MET A 90 8.73 -8.61 5.81
N GLY A 91 9.11 -8.10 4.63
CA GLY A 91 10.51 -7.98 4.18
C GLY A 91 11.41 -7.13 5.07
N MET A 92 10.85 -6.24 5.91
CA MET A 92 11.65 -5.39 6.81
C MET A 92 11.88 -5.99 8.19
N THR A 93 11.31 -7.16 8.49
CA THR A 93 11.40 -7.81 9.80
C THR A 93 11.91 -9.25 9.73
N GLY A 94 12.41 -9.69 8.58
CA GLY A 94 13.01 -11.01 8.40
C GLY A 94 12.25 -11.95 7.46
N GLY A 95 11.40 -11.42 6.59
CA GLY A 95 10.80 -12.17 5.49
C GLY A 95 9.65 -13.11 5.89
N GLN A 96 9.03 -12.90 7.05
CA GLN A 96 7.89 -13.72 7.48
C GLN A 96 6.74 -13.63 6.47
N SER A 97 6.02 -14.73 6.27
CA SER A 97 4.87 -14.78 5.37
C SER A 97 3.75 -13.85 5.83
N SER A 98 3.14 -13.13 4.90
CA SER A 98 1.90 -12.38 5.09
C SER A 98 0.74 -13.10 4.39
N TYR A 99 -0.49 -12.80 4.81
CA TYR A 99 -1.69 -13.34 4.19
C TYR A 99 -2.03 -12.60 2.91
N GLU A 100 -2.76 -13.28 1.99
CA GLU A 100 -3.33 -12.64 0.81
C GLU A 100 -4.47 -11.70 1.23
N PRO A 101 -4.33 -10.38 1.03
CA PRO A 101 -5.32 -9.41 1.52
C PRO A 101 -6.61 -9.39 0.71
N TYR A 102 -6.59 -9.79 -0.57
CA TYR A 102 -7.74 -9.67 -1.48
C TYR A 102 -9.02 -10.27 -0.90
N LYS A 103 -8.97 -11.50 -0.41
CA LYS A 103 -10.14 -12.20 0.16
C LYS A 103 -10.79 -11.51 1.37
N TYR A 104 -10.05 -10.63 2.04
CA TYR A 104 -10.56 -9.85 3.17
C TYR A 104 -11.05 -8.46 2.76
N LEU A 105 -10.78 -8.08 1.51
CA LEU A 105 -11.07 -6.75 0.97
C LEU A 105 -12.06 -6.79 -0.21
N GLU A 106 -12.60 -7.96 -0.58
CA GLU A 106 -13.56 -8.12 -1.69
C GLU A 106 -14.75 -7.16 -1.57
N TRP A 107 -15.21 -6.89 -0.35
CA TRP A 107 -16.31 -5.95 -0.10
C TRP A 107 -15.98 -4.50 -0.51
N ALA A 108 -14.73 -4.14 -0.62
CA ALA A 108 -14.26 -2.84 -1.07
C ALA A 108 -14.06 -2.75 -2.59
N ASP A 109 -14.35 -3.84 -3.32
CA ASP A 109 -14.17 -3.97 -4.78
C ASP A 109 -12.78 -3.49 -5.24
N PRO A 110 -11.68 -4.07 -4.71
CA PRO A 110 -10.35 -3.57 -4.97
C PRO A 110 -9.88 -3.85 -6.39
N VAL A 111 -9.22 -2.87 -7.00
CA VAL A 111 -8.52 -3.07 -8.27
C VAL A 111 -7.18 -3.73 -8.00
N VAL A 112 -6.88 -4.85 -8.67
CA VAL A 112 -5.59 -5.56 -8.56
C VAL A 112 -4.71 -5.22 -9.75
N ILE A 113 -3.48 -4.77 -9.49
CA ILE A 113 -2.52 -4.32 -10.51
C ILE A 113 -1.15 -4.93 -10.22
N GLY A 114 -0.44 -5.39 -11.26
CA GLY A 114 0.97 -5.75 -11.16
C GLY A 114 1.84 -4.51 -10.94
N ALA A 115 2.85 -4.61 -10.10
CA ALA A 115 3.75 -3.47 -9.82
C ALA A 115 4.57 -3.02 -11.05
N ASP A 116 4.64 -3.84 -12.08
CA ASP A 116 5.30 -3.62 -13.37
C ASP A 116 4.32 -3.16 -14.48
N ASP A 117 3.01 -3.20 -14.23
CA ASP A 117 1.98 -2.77 -15.18
C ASP A 117 1.80 -1.24 -15.14
N ARG A 118 2.69 -0.55 -15.84
CA ARG A 118 2.72 0.91 -15.86
C ARG A 118 1.44 1.54 -16.36
N GLU A 119 0.81 0.96 -17.36
CA GLU A 119 -0.40 1.49 -17.99
C GLU A 119 -1.56 1.52 -16.96
N ARG A 120 -1.79 0.41 -16.28
CA ARG A 120 -2.83 0.33 -15.24
C ARG A 120 -2.48 1.16 -14.01
N LEU A 121 -1.20 1.25 -13.63
CA LEU A 121 -0.79 2.16 -12.57
C LEU A 121 -1.13 3.61 -12.93
N GLU A 122 -0.88 4.05 -14.16
CA GLU A 122 -1.19 5.41 -14.62
C GLU A 122 -2.69 5.71 -14.61
N GLU A 123 -3.53 4.73 -14.91
CA GLU A 123 -4.99 4.82 -14.89
C GLU A 123 -5.54 5.00 -13.47
N PHE A 124 -5.09 4.16 -12.53
CA PHE A 124 -5.70 4.05 -11.21
C PHE A 124 -5.00 4.86 -10.11
N ILE A 125 -3.70 5.15 -10.23
CA ILE A 125 -2.96 5.95 -9.24
C ILE A 125 -3.16 7.44 -9.51
N ARG A 126 -4.24 7.97 -8.92
CA ARG A 126 -4.64 9.37 -9.01
C ARG A 126 -5.47 9.76 -7.78
N PRO A 127 -5.57 11.07 -7.45
CA PRO A 127 -6.46 11.50 -6.36
C PRO A 127 -7.88 10.96 -6.56
N ALA A 128 -8.43 10.38 -5.50
CA ALA A 128 -9.75 9.76 -5.52
C ALA A 128 -10.83 10.74 -5.04
N ASP A 129 -12.00 10.72 -5.68
CA ASP A 129 -13.21 11.47 -5.30
C ASP A 129 -14.16 10.65 -4.41
N ARG A 130 -13.85 9.37 -4.24
CA ARG A 130 -14.58 8.40 -3.41
C ARG A 130 -13.59 7.40 -2.81
N PRO A 131 -14.02 6.58 -1.83
CA PRO A 131 -13.18 5.46 -1.37
C PRO A 131 -12.77 4.57 -2.54
N THR A 132 -11.48 4.38 -2.70
CA THR A 132 -10.91 3.56 -3.77
C THR A 132 -9.76 2.75 -3.20
N THR A 133 -9.79 1.43 -3.38
CA THR A 133 -8.74 0.52 -2.92
C THR A 133 -8.03 -0.10 -4.12
N VAL A 134 -6.71 -0.02 -4.13
CA VAL A 134 -5.85 -0.58 -5.18
C VAL A 134 -4.83 -1.50 -4.54
N LEU A 135 -4.81 -2.76 -4.94
CA LEU A 135 -3.82 -3.75 -4.53
C LEU A 135 -2.71 -3.80 -5.58
N VAL A 136 -1.51 -3.39 -5.22
CA VAL A 136 -0.35 -3.42 -6.13
C VAL A 136 0.52 -4.61 -5.76
N SER A 137 0.50 -5.64 -6.62
CA SER A 137 1.20 -6.91 -6.40
C SER A 137 2.62 -6.89 -6.95
N GLY A 138 3.59 -7.33 -6.15
CA GLY A 138 4.98 -7.44 -6.57
C GLY A 138 5.76 -8.44 -5.71
N VAL A 139 6.70 -9.16 -6.30
CA VAL A 139 7.53 -10.15 -5.60
C VAL A 139 8.66 -9.46 -4.86
N CYS A 140 8.71 -9.66 -3.53
CA CYS A 140 9.81 -9.17 -2.72
C CYS A 140 11.08 -9.98 -2.99
N PRO A 141 12.26 -9.37 -3.20
CA PRO A 141 13.52 -10.11 -3.33
C PRO A 141 13.85 -10.99 -2.11
N GLU A 142 13.48 -10.54 -0.92
CA GLU A 142 13.64 -11.28 0.34
C GLU A 142 12.86 -12.59 0.36
N GLU A 143 11.69 -12.67 -0.32
CA GLU A 143 10.89 -13.89 -0.42
C GLU A 143 11.65 -15.02 -1.11
N ARG A 144 12.50 -14.71 -2.09
CA ARG A 144 13.26 -15.69 -2.88
C ARG A 144 14.38 -16.38 -2.08
N GLU A 145 14.88 -15.72 -1.03
CA GLU A 145 15.94 -16.26 -0.18
C GLU A 145 15.40 -17.27 0.85
N HIS A 146 14.10 -17.19 1.19
CA HIS A 146 13.45 -18.03 2.19
C HIS A 146 12.87 -19.33 1.64
N GLU A 147 12.65 -19.47 0.33
CA GLU A 147 12.22 -20.75 -0.29
C GLU A 147 13.26 -21.87 -0.19
N THR A 148 14.49 -21.55 0.20
CA THR A 148 15.59 -22.52 0.33
C THR A 148 15.81 -23.05 1.73
N VAL A 149 15.09 -22.57 2.73
CA VAL A 149 15.15 -23.09 4.10
C VAL A 149 13.94 -23.98 4.36
N ALA A 150 14.02 -25.23 3.91
CA ALA A 150 13.10 -26.27 4.36
C ALA A 150 13.39 -26.57 5.85
N TYR A 151 12.42 -26.36 6.71
CA TYR A 151 12.40 -26.88 8.08
C TYR A 151 11.90 -28.31 8.09
#